data_3eba19b6d07cb9a2dd5929ecbdb8e33b
#
_entry.id   3eba19b6d07cb9a2dd5929ecbdb8e33b
#
_cell.length_a   1.000
_cell.length_b   1.000
_cell.length_c   1.000
_cell.angle_alpha   90.00
_cell.angle_beta   90.00
_cell.angle_gamma   90.00
#
_symmetry.space_group_name_H-M   'P 1'
#
loop_
_entity.id
_entity.type
_entity.pdbx_description
1 polymer ?
#
loop_
_entity_poly.entity_id
_entity_poly.type
_entity_poly.pdbx_seq_one_letter_code
_entity_poly.pdbx_strand_id
1 'polypeptide(L)'
;MTDGLQYLSLARKAGLAELGEEPVGSVTRAGKGALVLVASDASEHTWRRAMSFVAGTKQTCIRIPATKAEMGQAIGRQELAIAAITDPNMALAMLKALPGDRTEALEALTQKADRQKKHRQEEKAHARNVRKSGGHTKK
;
A
#
# COMPACT_ATOMS: atom_id res chain seq x y z
N MET A 1 6.87 -19.51 -6.29
CA MET A 1 6.55 -18.07 -6.11
C MET A 1 6.69 -17.69 -4.64
N THR A 2 7.17 -16.50 -4.36
CA THR A 2 7.31 -16.03 -2.99
C THR A 2 5.93 -15.84 -2.35
N ASP A 3 5.76 -16.33 -1.11
CA ASP A 3 4.52 -16.15 -0.38
C ASP A 3 4.21 -14.66 -0.23
N GLY A 4 2.97 -14.29 -0.44
CA GLY A 4 2.52 -12.91 -0.35
C GLY A 4 2.37 -12.20 -1.68
N LEU A 5 3.03 -12.66 -2.75
CA LEU A 5 2.94 -12.02 -4.06
C LEU A 5 1.54 -12.09 -4.68
N GLN A 6 0.72 -13.05 -4.26
CA GLN A 6 -0.67 -13.12 -4.72
C GLN A 6 -1.44 -11.85 -4.34
N TYR A 7 -1.06 -11.18 -3.26
CA TYR A 7 -1.71 -9.92 -2.84
C TYR A 7 -1.39 -8.77 -3.79
N LEU A 8 -0.20 -8.79 -4.43
CA LEU A 8 0.13 -7.80 -5.44
C LEU A 8 -0.80 -7.93 -6.65
N SER A 9 -1.03 -9.17 -7.09
CA SER A 9 -1.97 -9.47 -8.17
C SER A 9 -3.38 -9.02 -7.81
N LEU A 10 -3.84 -9.35 -6.60
CA LEU A 10 -5.16 -8.96 -6.12
C LEU A 10 -5.31 -7.45 -6.03
N ALA A 11 -4.30 -6.77 -5.49
CA ALA A 11 -4.31 -5.32 -5.36
C ALA A 11 -4.40 -4.65 -6.73
N ARG A 12 -3.65 -5.16 -7.71
CA ARG A 12 -3.70 -4.64 -9.07
C ARG A 12 -5.10 -4.75 -9.66
N LYS A 13 -5.70 -5.93 -9.52
CA LYS A 13 -7.05 -6.18 -10.04
C LYS A 13 -8.09 -5.30 -9.38
N ALA A 14 -7.90 -4.98 -8.11
CA ALA A 14 -8.82 -4.14 -7.35
C ALA A 14 -8.58 -2.64 -7.54
N GLY A 15 -7.57 -2.24 -8.32
CA GLY A 15 -7.22 -0.83 -8.49
C GLY A 15 -6.51 -0.24 -7.28
N LEU A 16 -5.88 -1.08 -6.46
CA LEU A 16 -5.22 -0.68 -5.22
C LEU A 16 -3.69 -0.79 -5.32
N ALA A 17 -3.15 -0.83 -6.53
CA ALA A 17 -1.71 -0.91 -6.74
C ALA A 17 -1.28 0.01 -7.87
N GLU A 18 -0.10 0.62 -7.71
CA GLU A 18 0.58 1.37 -8.77
C GLU A 18 1.86 0.65 -9.11
N LEU A 19 2.15 0.50 -10.38
CA LEU A 19 3.26 -0.33 -10.86
C LEU A 19 4.26 0.50 -11.63
N GLY A 20 5.53 0.42 -11.25
CA GLY A 20 6.60 1.14 -11.91
C GLY A 20 6.96 2.44 -11.20
N GLU A 21 8.12 2.97 -11.55
CA GLU A 21 8.73 4.10 -10.84
C GLU A 21 7.87 5.37 -10.90
N GLU A 22 7.37 5.73 -12.07
CA GLU A 22 6.59 6.96 -12.21
C GLU A 22 5.25 6.90 -11.49
N PRO A 23 4.42 5.86 -11.66
CA PRO A 23 3.17 5.77 -10.91
C PRO A 23 3.38 5.71 -9.40
N VAL A 24 4.42 4.98 -8.95
CA VAL A 24 4.74 4.92 -7.52
C VAL A 24 5.14 6.31 -7.01
N GLY A 25 5.98 7.03 -7.75
CA GLY A 25 6.37 8.39 -7.39
C GLY A 25 5.17 9.31 -7.28
N SER A 26 4.24 9.20 -8.23
CA SER A 26 3.03 10.03 -8.24
C SER A 26 2.14 9.76 -7.02
N VAL A 27 1.87 8.48 -6.71
CA VAL A 27 0.98 8.13 -5.61
C VAL A 27 1.60 8.45 -4.25
N THR A 28 2.93 8.34 -4.13
CA THR A 28 3.62 8.70 -2.88
C THR A 28 3.67 10.21 -2.67
N ARG A 29 3.81 10.99 -3.74
CA ARG A 29 3.71 12.45 -3.63
C ARG A 29 2.33 12.90 -3.15
N ALA A 30 1.30 12.14 -3.51
CA ALA A 30 -0.06 12.40 -3.04
C ALA A 30 -0.31 11.87 -1.63
N GLY A 31 0.68 11.23 -1.00
CA GLY A 31 0.56 10.66 0.34
C GLY A 31 -0.27 9.40 0.41
N LYS A 32 -0.48 8.72 -0.71
CA LYS A 32 -1.39 7.56 -0.81
C LYS A 32 -0.69 6.22 -0.99
N GLY A 33 0.63 6.16 -0.87
CA GLY A 33 1.38 4.91 -0.97
C GLY A 33 1.49 4.22 0.38
N ALA A 34 0.53 3.38 0.72
CA ALA A 34 0.55 2.69 2.01
C ALA A 34 1.80 1.83 2.18
N LEU A 35 2.20 1.11 1.11
CA LEU A 35 3.37 0.25 1.14
C LEU A 35 4.06 0.30 -0.22
N VAL A 36 5.31 0.73 -0.24
CA VAL A 36 6.15 0.69 -1.43
C VAL A 36 7.01 -0.56 -1.36
N LEU A 37 6.97 -1.36 -2.43
CA LEU A 37 7.67 -2.64 -2.53
C LEU A 37 8.78 -2.54 -3.55
N VAL A 38 9.99 -2.96 -3.19
CA VAL A 38 11.14 -2.98 -4.10
C VAL A 38 11.65 -4.41 -4.21
N ALA A 39 11.90 -4.88 -5.43
CA ALA A 39 12.40 -6.23 -5.66
C ALA A 39 13.76 -6.44 -5.00
N SER A 40 14.03 -7.69 -4.60
CA SER A 40 15.30 -8.04 -3.94
C SER A 40 16.51 -7.78 -4.81
N ASP A 41 16.37 -7.90 -6.12
CA ASP A 41 17.45 -7.69 -7.09
C ASP A 41 17.33 -6.37 -7.86
N ALA A 42 16.53 -5.44 -7.36
CA ALA A 42 16.45 -4.10 -7.93
C ALA A 42 17.78 -3.37 -7.75
N SER A 43 18.10 -2.46 -8.66
CA SER A 43 19.35 -1.70 -8.60
C SER A 43 19.36 -0.77 -7.38
N GLU A 44 20.56 -0.36 -6.97
CA GLU A 44 20.71 0.64 -5.92
C GLU A 44 20.03 1.95 -6.29
N HIS A 45 20.05 2.30 -7.57
CA HIS A 45 19.35 3.50 -8.05
C HIS A 45 17.85 3.40 -7.77
N THR A 46 17.23 2.28 -8.10
CA THR A 46 15.80 2.06 -7.85
C THR A 46 15.49 2.08 -6.36
N TRP A 47 16.34 1.46 -5.55
CA TRP A 47 16.18 1.45 -4.10
C TRP A 47 16.24 2.88 -3.53
N ARG A 48 17.22 3.66 -3.94
CA ARG A 48 17.35 5.05 -3.49
C ARG A 48 16.16 5.90 -3.92
N ARG A 49 15.69 5.70 -5.13
CA ARG A 49 14.48 6.40 -5.61
C ARG A 49 13.28 6.08 -4.74
N ALA A 50 13.08 4.79 -4.46
CA ALA A 50 11.96 4.35 -3.62
C ALA A 50 12.05 4.98 -2.23
N MET A 51 13.22 4.96 -1.63
CA MET A 51 13.45 5.58 -0.32
C MET A 51 13.17 7.08 -0.35
N SER A 52 13.56 7.75 -1.43
CA SER A 52 13.31 9.19 -1.56
C SER A 52 11.81 9.51 -1.67
N PHE A 53 11.03 8.62 -2.28
CA PHE A 53 9.59 8.82 -2.41
C PHE A 53 8.88 8.86 -1.05
N VAL A 54 9.38 8.09 -0.09
CA VAL A 54 8.73 8.01 1.24
C VAL A 54 9.44 8.85 2.29
N ALA A 55 10.60 9.42 1.99
CA ALA A 55 11.37 10.22 2.95
C ALA A 55 10.54 11.38 3.50
N GLY A 56 10.53 11.53 4.82
CA GLY A 56 9.78 12.60 5.48
C GLY A 56 8.28 12.36 5.54
N THR A 57 7.82 11.18 5.13
CA THR A 57 6.39 10.83 5.17
C THR A 57 6.16 9.64 6.09
N LYS A 58 4.90 9.32 6.32
CA LYS A 58 4.53 8.13 7.10
C LYS A 58 4.31 6.91 6.21
N GLN A 59 4.68 6.99 4.95
CA GLN A 59 4.57 5.88 4.02
C GLN A 59 5.73 4.91 4.24
N THR A 60 5.46 3.62 4.05
CA THR A 60 6.42 2.56 4.31
C THR A 60 7.03 2.05 3.00
N CYS A 61 8.35 1.85 3.00
CA CYS A 61 9.06 1.26 1.86
C CYS A 61 9.88 0.09 2.34
N ILE A 62 9.77 -1.05 1.67
CA ILE A 62 10.55 -2.24 2.00
C ILE A 62 11.10 -2.89 0.75
N ARG A 63 12.22 -3.59 0.92
CA ARG A 63 12.77 -4.49 -0.10
C ARG A 63 12.22 -5.87 0.24
N ILE A 64 11.51 -6.49 -0.70
CA ILE A 64 10.87 -7.79 -0.45
C ILE A 64 11.76 -8.94 -0.96
N PRO A 65 11.56 -10.17 -0.45
CA PRO A 65 12.37 -11.31 -0.88
C PRO A 65 11.90 -11.93 -2.19
N ALA A 66 11.47 -11.13 -3.12
CA ALA A 66 11.05 -11.55 -4.45
C ALA A 66 11.83 -10.77 -5.49
N THR A 67 12.19 -11.43 -6.59
CA THR A 67 12.96 -10.82 -7.68
C THR A 67 12.05 -9.97 -8.58
N LYS A 68 12.68 -9.17 -9.44
CA LYS A 68 11.96 -8.41 -10.47
C LYS A 68 11.14 -9.33 -11.36
N ALA A 69 11.71 -10.49 -11.70
CA ALA A 69 11.03 -11.48 -12.54
C ALA A 69 9.79 -12.04 -11.83
N GLU A 70 9.92 -12.36 -10.55
CA GLU A 70 8.80 -12.88 -9.76
C GLU A 70 7.70 -11.84 -9.60
N MET A 71 8.06 -10.60 -9.30
CA MET A 71 7.10 -9.51 -9.19
C MET A 71 6.38 -9.28 -10.52
N GLY A 72 7.14 -9.27 -11.61
CA GLY A 72 6.57 -9.12 -12.94
C GLY A 72 5.59 -10.25 -13.28
N GLN A 73 5.98 -11.48 -12.98
CA GLN A 73 5.15 -12.64 -13.23
C GLN A 73 3.81 -12.56 -12.49
N ALA A 74 3.82 -12.05 -11.27
CA ALA A 74 2.60 -11.91 -10.46
C ALA A 74 1.56 -10.98 -11.10
N ILE A 75 1.99 -10.08 -11.97
CA ILE A 75 1.10 -9.09 -12.59
C ILE A 75 1.06 -9.19 -14.12
N GLY A 76 1.57 -10.29 -14.67
CA GLY A 76 1.54 -10.53 -16.12
C GLY A 76 2.52 -9.70 -16.92
N ARG A 77 3.61 -9.24 -16.30
CA ARG A 77 4.69 -8.51 -16.96
C ARG A 77 5.98 -9.32 -16.90
N GLN A 78 6.95 -8.97 -17.73
CA GLN A 78 8.24 -9.63 -17.74
C GLN A 78 9.04 -9.34 -16.47
N GLU A 79 9.07 -8.08 -16.08
CA GLU A 79 9.76 -7.62 -14.87
C GLU A 79 9.01 -6.50 -14.19
N LEU A 80 9.20 -6.38 -12.87
CA LEU A 80 8.70 -5.25 -12.11
C LEU A 80 9.64 -5.01 -10.93
N ALA A 81 10.29 -3.87 -10.88
CA ALA A 81 11.27 -3.56 -9.83
C ALA A 81 10.67 -2.85 -8.63
N ILE A 82 9.57 -2.11 -8.81
CA ILE A 82 8.97 -1.28 -7.78
C ILE A 82 7.45 -1.22 -7.98
N ALA A 83 6.72 -1.26 -6.88
CA ALA A 83 5.27 -1.15 -6.88
C ALA A 83 4.82 -0.49 -5.58
N ALA A 84 3.61 0.06 -5.57
CA ALA A 84 3.01 0.58 -4.34
C ALA A 84 1.61 -0.01 -4.19
N ILE A 85 1.28 -0.39 -2.97
CA ILE A 85 -0.08 -0.78 -2.60
C ILE A 85 -0.68 0.41 -1.86
N THR A 86 -1.84 0.86 -2.32
CA THR A 86 -2.45 2.10 -1.84
C THR A 86 -3.45 1.89 -0.72
N ASP A 87 -3.89 0.66 -0.49
CA ASP A 87 -4.80 0.34 0.60
C ASP A 87 -4.05 -0.27 1.78
N PRO A 88 -4.14 0.33 2.98
CA PRO A 88 -3.42 -0.18 4.15
C PRO A 88 -3.80 -1.61 4.55
N ASN A 89 -5.06 -2.00 4.38
CA ASN A 89 -5.50 -3.36 4.73
C ASN A 89 -4.91 -4.40 3.78
N MET A 90 -4.91 -4.12 2.49
CA MET A 90 -4.29 -5.01 1.50
C MET A 90 -2.77 -5.09 1.71
N ALA A 91 -2.14 -3.96 2.00
CA ALA A 91 -0.71 -3.89 2.29
C ALA A 91 -0.37 -4.73 3.52
N LEU A 92 -1.18 -4.62 4.57
CA LEU A 92 -0.99 -5.38 5.80
C LEU A 92 -1.12 -6.89 5.55
N ALA A 93 -2.13 -7.30 4.79
CA ALA A 93 -2.33 -8.70 4.45
C ALA A 93 -1.12 -9.27 3.69
N MET A 94 -0.61 -8.51 2.72
CA MET A 94 0.56 -8.90 1.96
C MET A 94 1.79 -9.03 2.87
N LEU A 95 2.00 -8.04 3.70
CA LEU A 95 3.17 -8.00 4.57
C LEU A 95 3.19 -9.15 5.55
N LYS A 96 2.03 -9.54 6.08
CA LYS A 96 1.92 -10.71 6.97
C LYS A 96 2.26 -12.02 6.25
N ALA A 97 1.97 -12.11 4.98
CA ALA A 97 2.23 -13.31 4.19
C ALA A 97 3.67 -13.40 3.68
N LEU A 98 4.39 -12.27 3.59
CA LEU A 98 5.77 -12.26 3.12
C LEU A 98 6.69 -12.92 4.14
N PRO A 99 7.68 -13.72 3.68
CA PRO A 99 8.64 -14.33 4.61
C PRO A 99 9.58 -13.28 5.20
N GLY A 100 10.14 -13.58 6.35
CA GLY A 100 11.11 -12.73 7.04
C GLY A 100 10.50 -11.90 8.14
N ASP A 101 11.36 -11.19 8.88
CA ASP A 101 10.94 -10.32 9.97
C ASP A 101 10.51 -8.96 9.41
N ARG A 102 9.27 -8.60 9.63
CA ARG A 102 8.67 -7.36 9.16
C ARG A 102 8.01 -6.56 10.29
N THR A 103 8.47 -6.77 11.51
CA THR A 103 7.83 -6.21 12.71
C THR A 103 7.58 -4.71 12.62
N GLU A 104 8.60 -3.94 12.27
CA GLU A 104 8.49 -2.49 12.20
C GLU A 104 7.47 -2.04 11.15
N ALA A 105 7.55 -2.64 9.97
CA ALA A 105 6.62 -2.32 8.88
C ALA A 105 5.19 -2.76 9.24
N LEU A 106 5.04 -3.91 9.90
CA LEU A 106 3.75 -4.40 10.36
C LEU A 106 3.12 -3.43 11.37
N GLU A 107 3.91 -2.93 12.32
CA GLU A 107 3.41 -1.97 13.30
C GLU A 107 2.93 -0.69 12.63
N ALA A 108 3.72 -0.14 11.71
CA ALA A 108 3.37 1.08 10.99
C ALA A 108 2.08 0.91 10.20
N LEU A 109 1.94 -0.21 9.50
CA LEU A 109 0.75 -0.47 8.68
C LEU A 109 -0.47 -0.81 9.53
N THR A 110 -0.28 -1.48 10.66
CA THR A 110 -1.38 -1.76 11.57
C THR A 110 -1.97 -0.46 12.10
N GLN A 111 -1.13 0.48 12.50
CA GLN A 111 -1.58 1.79 12.95
C GLN A 111 -2.34 2.53 11.85
N LYS A 112 -1.83 2.48 10.62
CA LYS A 112 -2.45 3.13 9.48
C LYS A 112 -3.82 2.51 9.16
N ALA A 113 -3.91 1.19 9.18
CA ALA A 113 -5.17 0.48 8.95
C ALA A 113 -6.20 0.78 10.04
N ASP A 114 -5.76 0.85 11.30
CA ASP A 114 -6.61 1.19 12.42
C ASP A 114 -7.14 2.62 12.31
N ARG A 115 -6.29 3.56 11.90
CA ARG A 115 -6.72 4.95 11.68
C ARG A 115 -7.75 5.04 10.57
N GLN A 116 -7.55 4.29 9.49
CA GLN A 116 -8.51 4.27 8.38
C GLN A 116 -9.85 3.70 8.82
N LYS A 117 -9.83 2.62 9.58
CA LYS A 117 -11.04 1.99 10.11
C LYS A 117 -11.78 2.94 11.04
N LYS A 118 -11.07 3.59 11.95
CA LYS A 118 -11.65 4.55 12.88
C LYS A 118 -12.28 5.72 12.12
N HIS A 119 -11.60 6.24 11.13
CA HIS A 119 -12.10 7.35 10.32
C HIS A 119 -13.40 6.95 9.61
N ARG A 120 -13.47 5.76 9.04
CA ARG A 120 -14.69 5.26 8.40
C ARG A 120 -15.85 5.15 9.40
N GLN A 121 -15.57 4.69 10.61
CA GLN A 121 -16.58 4.58 11.67
C GLN A 121 -17.08 5.96 12.09
N GLU A 122 -16.20 6.92 12.21
CA GLU A 122 -16.56 8.30 12.55
C GLU A 122 -17.39 8.93 11.45
N GLU A 123 -17.04 8.70 10.18
CA GLU A 123 -17.82 9.18 9.05
C GLU A 123 -19.22 8.59 9.03
N LYS A 124 -19.36 7.30 9.31
CA LYS A 124 -20.65 6.63 9.37
C LYS A 124 -21.50 7.18 10.50
N ALA A 125 -20.92 7.40 11.66
CA ALA A 125 -21.62 7.98 12.81
C ALA A 125 -22.07 9.40 12.50
N HIS A 126 -21.20 10.21 11.89
CA HIS A 126 -21.52 11.57 11.48
C HIS A 126 -22.68 11.59 10.46
N ALA A 127 -22.62 10.73 9.47
CA ALA A 127 -23.66 10.62 8.45
C ALA A 127 -25.01 10.26 9.07
N ARG A 128 -25.02 9.35 10.06
CA ARG A 128 -26.24 9.01 10.78
C ARG A 128 -26.83 10.20 11.54
N ASN A 129 -25.98 10.92 12.25
CA ASN A 129 -26.40 12.09 13.02
C ASN A 129 -26.92 13.19 12.12
N VAL A 130 -26.26 13.44 10.99
CA VAL A 130 -26.69 14.43 10.02
C VAL A 130 -28.05 14.03 9.43
N ARG A 131 -28.26 12.77 9.14
CA ARG A 131 -29.53 12.29 8.62
C ARG A 131 -30.67 12.51 9.60
N LYS A 132 -30.45 12.23 10.89
CA LYS A 132 -31.45 12.49 11.93
C LYS A 132 -31.76 13.98 12.05
N SER A 133 -30.75 14.81 12.13
CA SER A 133 -30.88 16.26 12.23
C SER A 133 -31.49 16.85 10.97
N GLY A 134 -31.07 16.36 9.81
CA GLY A 134 -31.54 16.82 8.53
C GLY A 134 -33.02 16.63 8.34
N GLY A 135 -33.59 15.60 8.93
CA GLY A 135 -35.01 15.35 8.90
C GLY A 135 -35.79 16.42 9.61
N HIS A 136 -35.20 17.09 10.59
CA HIS A 136 -35.85 18.17 11.29
C HIS A 136 -35.64 19.54 10.62
N THR A 137 -34.45 19.74 10.09
CA THR A 137 -34.09 21.04 9.56
C THR A 137 -34.43 21.22 8.12
N LYS A 138 -34.83 20.14 7.49
CA LYS A 138 -35.07 20.24 6.15
C LYS A 138 -36.17 21.10 5.94
N LYS A 139 -36.10 21.91 5.85
CA LYS A 139 -37.06 22.73 5.68
C LYS A 139 -36.94 23.51 4.74
#